data_97752564f538f77b862cf4dc3a975b88
#
_entry.id   97752564f538f77b862cf4dc3a975b88
#
_cell.length_a   1.000
_cell.length_b   1.000
_cell.length_c   1.000
_cell.angle_alpha   90.00
_cell.angle_beta   90.00
_cell.angle_gamma   90.00
#
_symmetry.space_group_name_H-M   'P 1'
#
loop_
_entity.id
_entity.type
_entity.pdbx_description
1 polymer ?
#
loop_
_entity_poly.entity_id
_entity_poly.type
_entity_poly.pdbx_seq_one_letter_code
_entity_poly.pdbx_strand_id
1 'polypeptide(L)'
;RSGFVLIVGASPRRARVEIEVQSHTEASADGAEDSLAALVPGDVLTVELGQGDVLQLLSAASAPCEGPSTAIQNGLRACVPAPGYDLTGTEIRADAPITVIAGHDCTNVPFDRPACDHLEESLTPTDTWGVQSVVPRPRGSAEVPFLVQVISADDGNEVVFDPEDIEPVTLSRGEAHSFESTRSVSVRGTGRLSVMQYLEGQGESAERGDPSMTYVVPPAQWRGDYTFLTPSTYARTYATFVGRAGTVLELDGEALLPLAPADGVDAGVRTQTITRHGAHRVISVDGSPFAVQLSGSGVEQDMRPTAPPSRCDCMAIQTRTG
;
A
#
# COMPACT_ATOMS: atom_id res chain seq x y z
N ARG A 1 -18.29 -1.37 -4.73
CA ARG A 1 -17.68 -0.69 -3.59
C ARG A 1 -16.64 0.26 -4.13
N SER A 2 -16.34 1.34 -3.39
CA SER A 2 -15.63 2.49 -3.92
C SER A 2 -14.23 2.58 -3.32
N GLY A 3 -13.25 2.93 -4.15
CA GLY A 3 -11.99 3.49 -3.70
C GLY A 3 -12.23 4.88 -3.10
N PHE A 4 -11.39 5.30 -2.19
CA PHE A 4 -11.51 6.61 -1.56
C PHE A 4 -10.16 7.33 -1.47
N VAL A 5 -10.23 8.65 -1.39
CA VAL A 5 -9.15 9.50 -0.91
C VAL A 5 -9.71 10.45 0.15
N LEU A 6 -9.00 10.54 1.28
CA LEU A 6 -9.25 11.51 2.36
C LEU A 6 -8.16 12.55 2.35
N ILE A 7 -8.54 13.82 2.38
CA ILE A 7 -7.61 14.96 2.46
C ILE A 7 -7.95 15.74 3.71
N VAL A 8 -6.99 15.86 4.63
CA VAL A 8 -7.17 16.51 5.93
C VAL A 8 -6.30 17.73 6.01
N GLY A 9 -6.88 18.88 6.35
CA GLY A 9 -6.12 20.09 6.66
C GLY A 9 -5.27 19.89 7.91
N ALA A 10 -3.95 19.99 7.80
CA ALA A 10 -3.01 19.72 8.89
C ALA A 10 -2.37 20.99 9.49
N SER A 11 -2.73 22.17 8.98
CA SER A 11 -2.13 23.45 9.36
C SER A 11 -3.15 24.40 9.98
N PRO A 12 -2.78 25.22 10.97
CA PRO A 12 -3.63 26.32 11.46
C PRO A 12 -4.00 27.33 10.37
N ARG A 13 -3.13 27.52 9.36
CA ARG A 13 -3.47 28.26 8.15
C ARG A 13 -4.32 27.39 7.23
N ARG A 14 -5.45 27.93 6.74
CA ARG A 14 -6.24 27.22 5.73
C ARG A 14 -5.36 26.88 4.53
N ALA A 15 -5.46 25.64 4.09
CA ALA A 15 -4.79 25.15 2.90
C ALA A 15 -5.74 25.30 1.69
N ARG A 16 -5.28 25.97 0.65
CA ARG A 16 -5.91 25.88 -0.67
C ARG A 16 -5.44 24.59 -1.31
N VAL A 17 -6.36 23.69 -1.55
CA VAL A 17 -6.11 22.37 -2.13
C VAL A 17 -6.70 22.32 -3.53
N GLU A 18 -5.90 21.96 -4.51
CA GLU A 18 -6.27 21.73 -5.91
C GLU A 18 -6.13 20.24 -6.19
N ILE A 19 -7.17 19.63 -6.75
CA ILE A 19 -7.27 18.19 -6.99
C ILE A 19 -7.65 17.99 -8.45
N GLU A 20 -6.76 17.41 -9.25
CA GLU A 20 -7.01 16.96 -10.61
C GLU A 20 -7.35 15.47 -10.58
N VAL A 21 -8.64 15.15 -10.75
CA VAL A 21 -9.11 13.77 -10.58
C VAL A 21 -8.87 12.93 -11.83
N GLN A 22 -8.50 11.67 -11.65
CA GLN A 22 -8.34 10.68 -12.73
C GLN A 22 -9.51 9.69 -12.78
N SER A 23 -10.58 9.94 -12.02
CA SER A 23 -11.70 9.02 -11.85
C SER A 23 -13.04 9.74 -11.94
N HIS A 24 -14.07 9.03 -12.38
CA HIS A 24 -15.45 9.42 -12.05
C HIS A 24 -15.62 9.29 -10.53
N THR A 25 -16.20 10.32 -9.89
CA THR A 25 -16.48 10.34 -8.46
C THR A 25 -17.97 10.29 -8.18
N GLU A 26 -18.33 9.83 -6.99
CA GLU A 26 -19.68 9.96 -6.48
C GLU A 26 -19.97 11.43 -6.10
N ALA A 27 -21.20 11.89 -6.33
CA ALA A 27 -21.67 13.15 -5.74
C ALA A 27 -21.88 12.95 -4.23
N SER A 28 -21.68 13.98 -3.43
CA SER A 28 -22.11 13.94 -2.03
C SER A 28 -23.65 13.88 -1.94
N ALA A 29 -24.15 13.33 -0.82
CA ALA A 29 -25.59 13.21 -0.61
C ALA A 29 -26.30 14.59 -0.69
N ASP A 30 -27.46 14.61 -1.34
CA ASP A 30 -28.28 15.82 -1.46
C ASP A 30 -28.57 16.47 -0.11
N GLY A 31 -28.40 17.78 -0.01
CA GLY A 31 -28.75 18.59 1.15
C GLY A 31 -27.63 18.83 2.17
N ALA A 32 -26.43 18.38 1.92
CA ALA A 32 -25.26 18.80 2.72
C ALA A 32 -24.90 20.26 2.38
N GLU A 33 -24.53 21.04 3.40
CA GLU A 33 -24.18 22.47 3.26
C GLU A 33 -22.96 22.67 2.34
N ASP A 34 -22.06 21.66 2.27
CA ASP A 34 -20.88 21.60 1.43
C ASP A 34 -20.96 20.43 0.41
N SER A 35 -22.08 20.34 -0.32
CA SER A 35 -22.28 19.26 -1.28
C SER A 35 -21.32 19.38 -2.47
N LEU A 36 -20.70 18.27 -2.85
CA LEU A 36 -19.85 18.14 -4.03
C LEU A 36 -20.64 17.50 -5.17
N ALA A 37 -20.53 18.09 -6.37
CA ALA A 37 -21.01 17.44 -7.58
C ALA A 37 -20.09 16.24 -7.93
N ALA A 38 -20.64 15.27 -8.65
CA ALA A 38 -19.82 14.22 -9.25
C ALA A 38 -18.80 14.84 -10.23
N LEU A 39 -17.57 14.36 -10.18
CA LEU A 39 -16.48 14.78 -11.05
C LEU A 39 -16.20 13.69 -12.09
N VAL A 40 -15.57 14.08 -13.20
CA VAL A 40 -15.12 13.17 -14.24
C VAL A 40 -13.59 13.27 -14.41
N PRO A 41 -12.92 12.26 -15.00
CA PRO A 41 -11.47 12.33 -15.24
C PRO A 41 -11.06 13.62 -15.94
N GLY A 42 -10.06 14.32 -15.39
CA GLY A 42 -9.55 15.60 -15.87
C GLY A 42 -10.22 16.84 -15.23
N ASP A 43 -11.30 16.67 -14.46
CA ASP A 43 -11.85 17.78 -13.69
C ASP A 43 -10.89 18.22 -12.58
N VAL A 44 -10.88 19.53 -12.33
CA VAL A 44 -10.09 20.15 -11.27
C VAL A 44 -11.02 20.71 -10.19
N LEU A 45 -10.95 20.17 -8.99
CA LEU A 45 -11.63 20.66 -7.81
C LEU A 45 -10.68 21.54 -6.98
N THR A 46 -11.12 22.73 -6.61
CA THR A 46 -10.39 23.58 -5.65
C THR A 46 -11.22 23.77 -4.39
N VAL A 47 -10.63 23.48 -3.24
CA VAL A 47 -11.25 23.66 -1.92
C VAL A 47 -10.31 24.34 -0.94
N GLU A 48 -10.83 24.89 0.14
CA GLU A 48 -10.05 25.40 1.26
C GLU A 48 -10.32 24.60 2.52
N LEU A 49 -9.27 23.97 3.05
CA LEU A 49 -9.34 23.15 4.27
C LEU A 49 -8.64 23.86 5.45
N GLY A 50 -9.39 24.10 6.52
CA GLY A 50 -8.85 24.49 7.81
C GLY A 50 -8.27 23.28 8.55
N GLN A 51 -7.62 23.54 9.69
CA GLN A 51 -7.06 22.48 10.53
C GLN A 51 -8.17 21.54 11.03
N GLY A 52 -8.07 20.26 10.69
CA GLY A 52 -9.06 19.23 11.05
C GLY A 52 -10.24 19.11 10.09
N ASP A 53 -10.37 20.01 9.09
CA ASP A 53 -11.35 19.83 8.03
C ASP A 53 -10.97 18.62 7.18
N VAL A 54 -11.97 17.84 6.74
CA VAL A 54 -11.78 16.63 5.94
C VAL A 54 -12.58 16.73 4.65
N LEU A 55 -11.91 16.51 3.53
CA LEU A 55 -12.54 16.25 2.24
C LEU A 55 -12.41 14.77 1.93
N GLN A 56 -13.52 14.11 1.58
CA GLN A 56 -13.53 12.75 1.07
C GLN A 56 -14.02 12.72 -0.37
N LEU A 57 -13.27 12.09 -1.25
CA LEU A 57 -13.71 11.72 -2.59
C LEU A 57 -13.85 10.19 -2.66
N LEU A 58 -14.93 9.73 -3.28
CA LEU A 58 -15.21 8.32 -3.54
C LEU A 58 -15.21 8.09 -5.05
N SER A 59 -14.57 7.04 -5.52
CA SER A 59 -14.71 6.63 -6.92
C SER A 59 -16.14 6.15 -7.16
N ALA A 60 -16.74 6.55 -8.28
CA ALA A 60 -18.03 6.04 -8.68
C ALA A 60 -17.94 4.55 -9.02
N ALA A 61 -19.04 3.83 -8.83
CA ALA A 61 -19.12 2.45 -9.30
C ALA A 61 -19.05 2.45 -10.84
N SER A 62 -18.18 1.60 -11.41
CA SER A 62 -18.17 1.41 -12.86
C SER A 62 -19.52 0.85 -13.32
N ALA A 63 -19.95 1.24 -14.52
CA ALA A 63 -21.08 0.63 -15.21
C ALA A 63 -20.91 -0.92 -15.31
N PRO A 64 -21.96 -1.69 -15.70
CA PRO A 64 -21.90 -3.17 -15.71
C PRO A 64 -20.62 -3.68 -16.35
N CYS A 65 -20.06 -4.76 -15.79
CA CYS A 65 -18.82 -5.40 -16.26
C CYS A 65 -18.75 -5.55 -17.78
N GLU A 66 -18.13 -4.65 -18.47
CA GLU A 66 -17.85 -4.74 -19.90
C GLU A 66 -16.47 -5.34 -20.18
N GLY A 67 -15.60 -5.40 -19.16
CA GLY A 67 -14.24 -5.92 -19.24
C GLY A 67 -14.12 -7.38 -18.77
N PRO A 68 -12.87 -7.84 -18.60
CA PRO A 68 -12.58 -9.15 -18.04
C PRO A 68 -13.28 -9.32 -16.70
N SER A 69 -14.00 -10.41 -16.54
CA SER A 69 -14.71 -10.73 -15.32
C SER A 69 -14.54 -12.19 -14.97
N THR A 70 -14.47 -12.47 -13.68
CA THR A 70 -14.40 -13.84 -13.17
C THR A 70 -15.53 -14.10 -12.17
N ALA A 71 -15.95 -15.35 -12.06
CA ALA A 71 -16.87 -15.77 -11.02
C ALA A 71 -16.09 -15.94 -9.72
N ILE A 72 -16.50 -15.22 -8.70
CA ILE A 72 -16.05 -15.41 -7.33
C ILE A 72 -17.14 -16.12 -6.52
N GLN A 73 -16.87 -16.44 -5.25
CA GLN A 73 -17.76 -17.22 -4.41
C GLN A 73 -19.23 -16.70 -4.40
N ASN A 74 -20.18 -17.61 -4.24
CA ASN A 74 -21.62 -17.32 -4.09
C ASN A 74 -22.30 -16.65 -5.29
N GLY A 75 -21.81 -16.91 -6.51
CA GLY A 75 -22.40 -16.37 -7.74
C GLY A 75 -22.12 -14.89 -7.99
N LEU A 76 -21.28 -14.27 -7.17
CA LEU A 76 -20.77 -12.93 -7.42
C LEU A 76 -19.75 -12.98 -8.57
N ARG A 77 -19.66 -11.87 -9.30
CA ARG A 77 -18.63 -11.67 -10.33
C ARG A 77 -17.78 -10.47 -9.95
N ALA A 78 -16.47 -10.63 -10.02
CA ALA A 78 -15.52 -9.54 -9.95
C ALA A 78 -15.14 -9.10 -11.36
N CYS A 79 -14.93 -7.83 -11.54
CA CYS A 79 -14.49 -7.22 -12.80
C CYS A 79 -13.31 -6.32 -12.56
N VAL A 80 -12.44 -6.22 -13.56
CA VAL A 80 -11.51 -5.07 -13.62
C VAL A 80 -12.36 -3.81 -13.80
N PRO A 81 -12.19 -2.76 -12.99
CA PRO A 81 -12.87 -1.49 -13.21
C PRO A 81 -12.60 -0.98 -14.63
N ALA A 82 -13.60 -0.37 -15.24
CA ALA A 82 -13.38 0.34 -16.50
C ALA A 82 -12.37 1.49 -16.27
N PRO A 83 -11.62 1.91 -17.29
CA PRO A 83 -10.76 3.09 -17.19
C PRO A 83 -11.53 4.30 -16.68
N GLY A 84 -10.93 5.08 -15.78
CA GLY A 84 -11.56 6.25 -15.17
C GLY A 84 -12.49 5.94 -13.98
N TYR A 85 -12.43 4.76 -13.40
CA TYR A 85 -13.17 4.39 -12.18
C TYR A 85 -12.25 4.00 -11.02
N ASP A 86 -10.98 4.35 -11.11
CA ASP A 86 -9.96 4.19 -10.09
C ASP A 86 -9.32 5.56 -9.82
N LEU A 87 -9.21 5.95 -8.54
CA LEU A 87 -8.64 7.23 -8.13
C LEU A 87 -7.11 7.28 -8.26
N THR A 88 -6.46 6.16 -8.58
CA THR A 88 -5.01 6.10 -8.79
C THR A 88 -4.59 7.10 -9.88
N GLY A 89 -3.52 7.85 -9.61
CA GLY A 89 -3.05 8.92 -10.50
C GLY A 89 -3.69 10.29 -10.25
N THR A 90 -4.74 10.40 -9.40
CA THR A 90 -5.28 11.70 -8.98
C THR A 90 -4.17 12.55 -8.36
N GLU A 91 -3.99 13.76 -8.85
CA GLU A 91 -2.97 14.68 -8.37
C GLU A 91 -3.57 15.69 -7.38
N ILE A 92 -2.92 15.82 -6.21
CA ILE A 92 -3.36 16.69 -5.12
C ILE A 92 -2.23 17.69 -4.81
N ARG A 93 -2.51 18.98 -4.97
CA ARG A 93 -1.58 20.07 -4.66
C ARG A 93 -2.16 20.94 -3.54
N ALA A 94 -1.32 21.36 -2.61
CA ALA A 94 -1.74 22.24 -1.54
C ALA A 94 -0.66 23.30 -1.25
N ASP A 95 -1.11 24.51 -0.85
CA ASP A 95 -0.23 25.61 -0.50
C ASP A 95 0.11 25.68 1.01
N ALA A 96 -0.44 24.73 1.79
CA ALA A 96 -0.14 24.51 3.21
C ALA A 96 -0.21 23.00 3.54
N PRO A 97 0.38 22.55 4.67
CA PRO A 97 0.40 21.15 5.04
C PRO A 97 -0.98 20.51 5.08
N ILE A 98 -1.11 19.37 4.43
CA ILE A 98 -2.26 18.46 4.44
C ILE A 98 -1.79 17.03 4.75
N THR A 99 -2.71 16.19 5.19
CA THR A 99 -2.52 14.73 5.23
C THR A 99 -3.43 14.10 4.19
N VAL A 100 -2.90 13.16 3.43
CA VAL A 100 -3.68 12.41 2.43
C VAL A 100 -3.64 10.93 2.77
N ILE A 101 -4.81 10.30 2.79
CA ILE A 101 -4.98 8.86 2.98
C ILE A 101 -5.77 8.35 1.78
N ALA A 102 -5.30 7.29 1.16
CA ALA A 102 -6.02 6.62 0.09
C ALA A 102 -6.28 5.16 0.41
N GLY A 103 -7.34 4.62 -0.14
CA GLY A 103 -7.70 3.24 0.12
C GLY A 103 -8.97 2.80 -0.60
N HIS A 104 -9.53 1.70 -0.11
CA HIS A 104 -10.76 1.11 -0.65
C HIS A 104 -11.60 0.51 0.49
N ASP A 105 -12.92 0.74 0.43
CA ASP A 105 -13.85 0.22 1.46
C ASP A 105 -13.77 -1.32 1.60
N CYS A 106 -13.77 -2.04 0.50
CA CYS A 106 -13.54 -3.49 0.45
C CYS A 106 -13.19 -3.91 -0.97
N THR A 107 -11.96 -4.29 -1.24
CA THR A 107 -11.50 -4.71 -2.56
C THR A 107 -10.85 -6.08 -2.53
N ASN A 108 -11.00 -6.82 -3.63
CA ASN A 108 -10.23 -8.03 -3.88
C ASN A 108 -8.83 -7.65 -4.40
N VAL A 109 -7.82 -8.39 -4.00
CA VAL A 109 -6.45 -8.24 -4.52
C VAL A 109 -5.91 -9.62 -4.88
N PRO A 110 -5.60 -9.87 -6.15
CA PRO A 110 -6.10 -9.16 -7.33
C PRO A 110 -7.63 -9.29 -7.46
N PHE A 111 -8.23 -8.61 -8.44
CA PHE A 111 -9.68 -8.46 -8.58
C PHE A 111 -10.44 -9.81 -8.64
N ASP A 112 -9.80 -10.87 -9.10
CA ASP A 112 -10.36 -12.20 -9.31
C ASP A 112 -10.17 -13.16 -8.12
N ARG A 113 -9.53 -12.69 -7.03
CA ARG A 113 -9.38 -13.47 -5.79
C ARG A 113 -10.45 -13.08 -4.77
N PRO A 114 -11.14 -14.06 -4.18
CA PRO A 114 -12.18 -13.79 -3.17
C PRO A 114 -11.57 -13.29 -1.86
N ALA A 115 -12.46 -12.88 -0.93
CA ALA A 115 -12.15 -12.25 0.35
C ALA A 115 -11.61 -10.82 0.19
N CYS A 116 -12.55 -9.89 -0.13
CA CYS A 116 -12.22 -8.47 -0.13
C CYS A 116 -11.99 -7.96 1.29
N ASP A 117 -11.06 -7.03 1.45
CA ASP A 117 -10.83 -6.34 2.70
C ASP A 117 -10.68 -4.83 2.50
N HIS A 118 -10.76 -4.09 3.61
CA HIS A 118 -10.51 -2.67 3.67
C HIS A 118 -9.02 -2.41 3.48
N LEU A 119 -8.70 -1.48 2.58
CA LEU A 119 -7.33 -1.02 2.36
C LEU A 119 -7.24 0.46 2.70
N GLU A 120 -6.19 0.85 3.42
CA GLU A 120 -5.85 2.26 3.60
C GLU A 120 -4.35 2.44 3.81
N GLU A 121 -3.80 3.52 3.26
CA GLU A 121 -2.42 3.92 3.47
C GLU A 121 -2.28 5.44 3.40
N SER A 122 -1.42 5.98 4.26
CA SER A 122 -1.05 7.39 4.23
C SER A 122 -0.10 7.67 3.09
N LEU A 123 -0.46 8.61 2.21
CA LEU A 123 0.36 8.96 1.06
C LEU A 123 1.45 9.96 1.45
N THR A 124 2.62 9.78 0.85
CA THR A 124 3.75 10.71 1.00
C THR A 124 3.77 11.74 -0.13
N PRO A 125 4.23 12.97 0.13
CA PRO A 125 4.45 13.95 -0.92
C PRO A 125 5.40 13.42 -2.01
N THR A 126 5.13 13.74 -3.28
CA THR A 126 5.95 13.31 -4.43
C THR A 126 7.41 13.74 -4.33
N ASP A 127 7.71 14.82 -3.60
CA ASP A 127 9.09 15.27 -3.34
C ASP A 127 9.90 14.30 -2.50
N THR A 128 9.22 13.42 -1.76
CA THR A 128 9.85 12.39 -0.93
C THR A 128 9.96 11.03 -1.61
N TRP A 129 9.40 10.90 -2.82
CA TRP A 129 9.51 9.67 -3.60
C TRP A 129 10.94 9.46 -4.08
N GLY A 130 11.37 8.19 -4.11
CA GLY A 130 12.70 7.82 -4.60
C GLY A 130 12.65 7.41 -6.06
N VAL A 131 13.84 7.20 -6.63
CA VAL A 131 13.99 6.56 -7.95
C VAL A 131 14.26 5.06 -7.85
N GLN A 132 14.26 4.55 -6.63
CA GLN A 132 14.52 3.13 -6.35
C GLN A 132 13.73 2.68 -5.13
N SER A 133 13.26 1.42 -5.17
CA SER A 133 12.63 0.74 -4.03
C SER A 133 13.00 -0.74 -4.03
N VAL A 134 12.99 -1.36 -2.85
CA VAL A 134 13.13 -2.81 -2.69
C VAL A 134 11.89 -3.33 -1.99
N VAL A 135 11.13 -4.16 -2.68
CA VAL A 135 9.91 -4.80 -2.19
C VAL A 135 10.28 -6.18 -1.67
N PRO A 136 10.29 -6.40 -0.36
CA PRO A 136 10.62 -7.71 0.17
C PRO A 136 9.47 -8.69 -0.07
N ARG A 137 9.78 -9.95 -0.34
CA ARG A 137 8.77 -11.00 -0.33
C ARG A 137 8.15 -11.09 1.07
N PRO A 138 6.81 -11.03 1.19
CA PRO A 138 6.12 -11.24 2.45
C PRO A 138 6.42 -12.63 3.03
N ARG A 139 6.26 -12.78 4.35
CA ARG A 139 6.36 -14.11 4.96
C ARG A 139 5.15 -14.95 4.56
N GLY A 140 5.41 -16.17 4.16
CA GLY A 140 4.42 -17.14 3.71
C GLY A 140 5.10 -18.27 2.95
N SER A 141 4.34 -19.09 2.25
CA SER A 141 4.92 -20.06 1.33
C SER A 141 5.61 -19.34 0.17
N ALA A 142 6.65 -19.96 -0.38
CA ALA A 142 7.37 -19.40 -1.52
C ALA A 142 6.52 -19.30 -2.80
N GLU A 143 5.33 -19.89 -2.77
CA GLU A 143 4.41 -20.00 -3.90
C GLU A 143 3.26 -18.98 -3.84
N VAL A 144 3.06 -18.30 -2.69
CA VAL A 144 2.02 -17.28 -2.57
C VAL A 144 2.50 -15.98 -3.21
N PRO A 145 1.85 -15.52 -4.28
CA PRO A 145 2.20 -14.26 -4.91
C PRO A 145 1.75 -13.07 -4.04
N PHE A 146 2.28 -11.90 -4.35
CA PHE A 146 1.86 -10.61 -3.86
C PHE A 146 1.87 -9.62 -5.02
N LEU A 147 1.02 -8.59 -4.95
CA LEU A 147 0.95 -7.58 -6.00
C LEU A 147 1.90 -6.41 -5.66
N VAL A 148 2.59 -5.93 -6.68
CA VAL A 148 3.38 -4.69 -6.65
C VAL A 148 2.73 -3.70 -7.59
N GLN A 149 2.51 -2.48 -7.13
CA GLN A 149 2.06 -1.36 -7.95
C GLN A 149 3.10 -0.25 -7.90
N VAL A 150 3.47 0.24 -9.08
CA VAL A 150 4.42 1.34 -9.25
C VAL A 150 3.69 2.51 -9.89
N ILE A 151 3.81 3.70 -9.34
CA ILE A 151 3.20 4.94 -9.86
C ILE A 151 4.32 5.93 -10.13
N SER A 152 4.31 6.57 -11.31
CA SER A 152 5.30 7.57 -11.67
C SER A 152 4.89 8.99 -11.26
N ALA A 153 5.84 9.76 -10.71
CA ALA A 153 5.69 11.21 -10.51
C ALA A 153 6.11 12.05 -11.72
N ASP A 154 6.80 11.44 -12.67
CA ASP A 154 7.44 12.14 -13.79
C ASP A 154 7.03 11.50 -15.12
N ASP A 155 7.01 12.30 -16.20
CA ASP A 155 6.71 11.81 -17.55
C ASP A 155 7.92 11.08 -18.16
N GLY A 156 7.63 10.05 -18.96
CA GLY A 156 8.67 9.28 -19.66
C GLY A 156 9.61 8.54 -18.73
N ASN A 157 9.14 8.16 -17.55
CA ASN A 157 9.91 7.44 -16.56
C ASN A 157 10.12 5.98 -17.01
N GLU A 158 11.34 5.64 -17.39
CA GLU A 158 11.71 4.27 -17.72
C GLU A 158 11.94 3.48 -16.43
N VAL A 159 11.13 2.45 -16.20
CA VAL A 159 11.14 1.62 -15.00
C VAL A 159 11.62 0.23 -15.34
N VAL A 160 12.63 -0.22 -14.62
CA VAL A 160 13.20 -1.56 -14.73
C VAL A 160 13.06 -2.30 -13.41
N PHE A 161 13.03 -3.62 -13.50
CA PHE A 161 12.81 -4.50 -12.37
C PHE A 161 13.93 -5.53 -12.27
N ASP A 162 14.28 -5.92 -11.06
CA ASP A 162 15.03 -7.13 -10.77
C ASP A 162 14.14 -8.04 -9.91
N PRO A 163 13.97 -9.30 -10.23
CA PRO A 163 14.66 -10.03 -11.32
C PRO A 163 14.17 -9.61 -12.71
N GLU A 164 15.03 -9.77 -13.70
CA GLU A 164 14.84 -9.32 -15.10
C GLU A 164 13.74 -10.05 -15.89
N ASP A 165 13.00 -10.96 -15.26
CA ASP A 165 11.84 -11.63 -15.88
C ASP A 165 10.56 -10.80 -15.83
N ILE A 166 10.60 -9.62 -15.22
CA ILE A 166 9.55 -8.62 -15.26
C ILE A 166 9.89 -7.59 -16.33
N GLU A 167 9.02 -7.45 -17.33
CA GLU A 167 9.27 -6.55 -18.46
C GLU A 167 9.38 -5.09 -18.03
N PRO A 168 10.40 -4.35 -18.52
CA PRO A 168 10.50 -2.91 -18.27
C PRO A 168 9.30 -2.16 -18.85
N VAL A 169 8.94 -1.04 -18.21
CA VAL A 169 7.83 -0.19 -18.66
C VAL A 169 8.24 1.28 -18.69
N THR A 170 7.59 2.06 -19.54
CA THR A 170 7.71 3.52 -19.54
C THR A 170 6.40 4.11 -19.05
N LEU A 171 6.46 4.93 -18.02
CA LEU A 171 5.28 5.50 -17.36
C LEU A 171 5.25 7.02 -17.54
N SER A 172 4.07 7.55 -17.78
CA SER A 172 3.76 8.98 -17.66
C SER A 172 3.46 9.34 -16.21
N ARG A 173 3.41 10.64 -15.92
CA ARG A 173 3.02 11.14 -14.59
C ARG A 173 1.62 10.64 -14.22
N GLY A 174 1.48 10.12 -12.99
CA GLY A 174 0.24 9.56 -12.48
C GLY A 174 -0.11 8.17 -13.03
N GLU A 175 0.61 7.69 -14.05
CA GLU A 175 0.39 6.36 -14.60
C GLU A 175 0.93 5.29 -13.64
N ALA A 176 0.15 4.20 -13.51
CA ALA A 176 0.47 3.08 -12.66
C ALA A 176 0.68 1.79 -13.47
N HIS A 177 1.62 0.98 -13.02
CA HIS A 177 1.86 -0.37 -13.50
C HIS A 177 1.80 -1.36 -12.34
N SER A 178 1.07 -2.46 -12.52
CA SER A 178 0.91 -3.48 -11.49
C SER A 178 1.24 -4.86 -12.01
N PHE A 179 1.91 -5.67 -11.20
CA PHE A 179 2.25 -7.05 -11.50
C PHE A 179 2.34 -7.90 -10.24
N GLU A 180 2.21 -9.22 -10.39
CA GLU A 180 2.38 -10.18 -9.31
C GLU A 180 3.81 -10.71 -9.25
N SER A 181 4.30 -11.01 -8.04
CA SER A 181 5.60 -11.65 -7.83
C SER A 181 5.55 -12.63 -6.65
N THR A 182 6.33 -13.69 -6.73
CA THR A 182 6.60 -14.63 -5.62
C THR A 182 7.98 -14.42 -5.00
N ARG A 183 8.77 -13.48 -5.52
CA ARG A 183 10.13 -13.15 -5.09
C ARG A 183 10.25 -11.69 -4.67
N SER A 184 11.26 -11.36 -3.88
CA SER A 184 11.59 -9.95 -3.65
C SER A 184 11.87 -9.25 -4.98
N VAL A 185 11.49 -7.98 -5.09
CA VAL A 185 11.63 -7.18 -6.32
C VAL A 185 12.38 -5.89 -6.01
N SER A 186 13.37 -5.56 -6.82
CA SER A 186 13.93 -4.20 -6.88
C SER A 186 13.28 -3.45 -8.05
N VAL A 187 12.85 -2.24 -7.78
CA VAL A 187 12.24 -1.33 -8.76
C VAL A 187 13.17 -0.14 -8.93
N ARG A 188 13.55 0.20 -10.15
CA ARG A 188 14.36 1.39 -10.46
C ARG A 188 13.77 2.15 -11.63
N GLY A 189 13.60 3.46 -11.45
CA GLY A 189 13.14 4.38 -12.48
C GLY A 189 14.19 5.43 -12.82
N THR A 190 14.08 6.02 -14.00
CA THR A 190 14.81 7.24 -14.37
C THR A 190 14.26 8.48 -13.69
N GLY A 191 13.00 8.43 -13.24
CA GLY A 191 12.28 9.44 -12.44
C GLY A 191 11.77 8.89 -11.12
N ARG A 192 11.10 9.74 -10.35
CA ARG A 192 10.55 9.41 -9.02
C ARG A 192 9.39 8.44 -9.10
N LEU A 193 9.34 7.52 -8.16
CA LEU A 193 8.37 6.44 -8.07
C LEU A 193 7.75 6.35 -6.68
N SER A 194 6.45 6.09 -6.62
CA SER A 194 5.80 5.48 -5.46
C SER A 194 5.62 3.99 -5.71
N VAL A 195 5.99 3.17 -4.74
CA VAL A 195 5.83 1.72 -4.84
C VAL A 195 4.96 1.23 -3.69
N MET A 196 3.90 0.51 -4.04
CA MET A 196 2.98 -0.10 -3.09
C MET A 196 3.10 -1.62 -3.19
N GLN A 197 3.04 -2.28 -2.04
CA GLN A 197 2.93 -3.73 -1.96
C GLN A 197 1.56 -4.10 -1.42
N TYR A 198 0.94 -5.08 -2.06
CA TYR A 198 -0.34 -5.63 -1.60
C TYR A 198 -0.18 -7.10 -1.28
N LEU A 199 -0.70 -7.51 -0.13
CA LEU A 199 -0.97 -8.92 0.12
C LEU A 199 -2.27 -9.29 -0.58
N GLU A 200 -2.34 -10.52 -1.09
CA GLU A 200 -3.48 -10.98 -1.85
C GLU A 200 -4.53 -11.63 -0.94
N GLY A 201 -5.77 -11.62 -1.43
CA GLY A 201 -6.87 -12.36 -0.83
C GLY A 201 -6.67 -13.87 -0.90
N GLN A 202 -7.61 -14.61 -0.33
CA GLN A 202 -7.59 -16.07 -0.30
C GLN A 202 -7.64 -16.65 -1.72
N GLY A 203 -6.54 -17.30 -2.13
CA GLY A 203 -6.51 -18.11 -3.34
C GLY A 203 -6.96 -19.54 -3.09
N GLU A 204 -6.85 -20.40 -4.11
CA GLU A 204 -7.06 -21.85 -3.98
C GLU A 204 -5.98 -22.54 -3.12
N SER A 205 -4.86 -21.88 -2.85
CA SER A 205 -3.83 -22.35 -1.92
C SER A 205 -4.36 -22.31 -0.48
N ALA A 206 -4.02 -23.32 0.30
CA ALA A 206 -4.49 -23.49 1.68
C ALA A 206 -3.99 -22.39 2.67
N GLU A 207 -3.25 -21.41 2.21
CA GLU A 207 -2.82 -20.29 3.04
C GLU A 207 -3.86 -19.17 3.02
N ARG A 208 -4.36 -18.86 4.19
CA ARG A 208 -5.39 -17.85 4.42
C ARG A 208 -4.74 -16.50 4.59
N GLY A 209 -5.16 -15.54 3.81
CA GLY A 209 -4.76 -14.14 3.90
C GLY A 209 -5.91 -13.24 3.50
N ASP A 210 -5.91 -12.05 4.02
CA ASP A 210 -6.78 -10.98 3.54
C ASP A 210 -5.94 -9.92 2.83
N PRO A 211 -6.51 -9.19 1.86
CA PRO A 211 -5.84 -8.09 1.22
C PRO A 211 -5.30 -7.08 2.24
N SER A 212 -4.09 -6.62 2.02
CA SER A 212 -3.52 -5.49 2.74
C SER A 212 -2.65 -4.66 1.82
N MET A 213 -2.47 -3.38 2.14
CA MET A 213 -1.72 -2.42 1.33
C MET A 213 -0.63 -1.77 2.19
N THR A 214 0.56 -1.59 1.62
CA THR A 214 1.67 -0.95 2.29
C THR A 214 2.52 -0.16 1.30
N TYR A 215 2.86 1.08 1.67
CA TYR A 215 3.85 1.88 0.96
C TYR A 215 5.26 1.34 1.19
N VAL A 216 6.03 1.14 0.13
CA VAL A 216 7.42 0.68 0.22
C VAL A 216 8.35 1.89 0.32
N VAL A 217 8.93 2.09 1.50
CA VAL A 217 9.82 3.24 1.76
C VAL A 217 11.08 3.14 0.90
N PRO A 218 11.40 4.17 0.09
CA PRO A 218 12.59 4.15 -0.75
C PRO A 218 13.87 4.19 0.08
N PRO A 219 14.99 3.60 -0.42
CA PRO A 219 16.27 3.55 0.30
C PRO A 219 16.79 4.90 0.77
N ALA A 220 16.49 5.99 0.07
CA ALA A 220 16.86 7.34 0.47
C ALA A 220 16.25 7.81 1.80
N GLN A 221 15.19 7.14 2.26
CA GLN A 221 14.50 7.42 3.53
C GLN A 221 14.80 6.39 4.62
N TRP A 222 15.62 5.37 4.34
CA TRP A 222 15.98 4.37 5.33
C TRP A 222 16.81 4.98 6.47
N ARG A 223 16.67 4.39 7.65
CA ARG A 223 17.33 4.85 8.87
C ARG A 223 18.09 3.70 9.53
N GLY A 224 19.01 4.04 10.44
CA GLY A 224 19.77 3.06 11.24
C GLY A 224 19.07 2.65 12.53
N ASP A 225 17.92 3.25 12.89
CA ASP A 225 17.20 3.07 14.16
C ASP A 225 15.69 3.25 13.95
N TYR A 226 14.90 2.30 14.46
CA TYR A 226 13.44 2.35 14.44
C TYR A 226 12.84 1.92 15.77
N THR A 227 11.74 2.57 16.14
CA THR A 227 10.82 2.09 17.17
C THR A 227 9.49 1.77 16.55
N PHE A 228 8.91 0.60 16.84
CA PHE A 228 7.64 0.17 16.32
C PHE A 228 6.78 -0.51 17.39
N LEU A 229 5.47 -0.58 17.13
CA LEU A 229 4.51 -1.24 18.01
C LEU A 229 3.98 -2.50 17.33
N THR A 230 3.82 -3.57 18.12
CA THR A 230 3.12 -4.77 17.69
C THR A 230 1.82 -4.91 18.48
N PRO A 231 0.66 -4.97 17.80
CA PRO A 231 -0.63 -5.11 18.47
C PRO A 231 -0.80 -6.50 19.07
N SER A 232 -1.59 -6.59 20.15
CA SER A 232 -1.90 -7.87 20.81
C SER A 232 -3.05 -8.65 20.16
N THR A 233 -3.65 -8.09 19.11
CA THR A 233 -4.82 -8.67 18.42
C THR A 233 -4.45 -9.72 17.38
N TYR A 234 -3.18 -9.77 16.95
CA TYR A 234 -2.70 -10.75 15.99
C TYR A 234 -2.08 -11.98 16.68
N ALA A 235 -2.37 -13.15 16.15
CA ALA A 235 -1.76 -14.39 16.61
C ALA A 235 -0.26 -14.46 16.30
N ARG A 236 0.11 -13.87 15.18
CA ARG A 236 1.48 -13.82 14.69
C ARG A 236 1.77 -12.44 14.15
N THR A 237 2.90 -11.90 14.55
CA THR A 237 3.43 -10.64 14.01
C THR A 237 4.83 -10.89 13.47
N TYR A 238 5.11 -10.29 12.34
CA TYR A 238 6.39 -10.40 11.65
C TYR A 238 6.95 -9.01 11.41
N ALA A 239 8.26 -8.86 11.63
CA ALA A 239 9.02 -7.70 11.19
C ALA A 239 9.96 -8.14 10.06
N THR A 240 9.82 -7.55 8.89
CA THR A 240 10.72 -7.76 7.75
C THR A 240 11.65 -6.57 7.64
N PHE A 241 12.95 -6.86 7.70
CA PHE A 241 14.02 -5.88 7.59
C PHE A 241 14.64 -5.97 6.22
N VAL A 242 14.85 -4.82 5.58
CA VAL A 242 15.45 -4.70 4.24
C VAL A 242 16.60 -3.71 4.32
N GLY A 243 17.77 -4.10 3.85
CA GLY A 243 18.98 -3.27 3.88
C GLY A 243 20.08 -3.85 3.02
N ARG A 244 21.32 -3.43 3.26
CA ARG A 244 22.48 -4.06 2.61
C ARG A 244 22.64 -5.49 3.13
N ALA A 245 22.92 -6.43 2.23
CA ALA A 245 23.22 -7.81 2.61
C ALA A 245 24.43 -7.85 3.59
N GLY A 246 24.31 -8.67 4.63
CA GLY A 246 25.33 -8.78 5.67
C GLY A 246 25.17 -7.77 6.83
N THR A 247 24.29 -6.77 6.75
CA THR A 247 24.02 -5.87 7.86
C THR A 247 23.50 -6.64 9.08
N VAL A 248 24.08 -6.39 10.25
CA VAL A 248 23.66 -6.96 11.52
C VAL A 248 22.74 -5.97 12.23
N LEU A 249 21.58 -6.45 12.63
CA LEU A 249 20.61 -5.67 13.40
C LEU A 249 20.53 -6.19 14.83
N GLU A 250 20.20 -5.32 15.76
CA GLU A 250 19.87 -5.63 17.14
C GLU A 250 18.41 -5.25 17.41
N LEU A 251 17.62 -6.23 17.83
CA LEU A 251 16.21 -6.05 18.16
C LEU A 251 16.04 -6.21 19.68
N ASP A 252 15.58 -5.17 20.36
CA ASP A 252 15.36 -5.14 21.82
C ASP A 252 16.61 -5.52 22.62
N GLY A 253 17.81 -5.23 22.12
CA GLY A 253 19.07 -5.56 22.75
C GLY A 253 19.65 -6.93 22.38
N GLU A 254 18.98 -7.68 21.52
CA GLU A 254 19.43 -8.98 21.04
C GLU A 254 19.88 -8.92 19.58
N ALA A 255 21.09 -9.37 19.29
CA ALA A 255 21.63 -9.41 17.94
C ALA A 255 20.86 -10.43 17.08
N LEU A 256 20.40 -9.98 15.90
CA LEU A 256 19.84 -10.86 14.90
C LEU A 256 20.94 -11.42 14.00
N LEU A 257 20.65 -12.54 13.35
CA LEU A 257 21.52 -13.01 12.25
C LEU A 257 21.58 -11.92 11.15
N PRO A 258 22.69 -11.79 10.41
CA PRO A 258 22.81 -10.79 9.35
C PRO A 258 21.68 -10.86 8.32
N LEU A 259 21.36 -9.72 7.69
CA LEU A 259 20.43 -9.71 6.55
C LEU A 259 20.97 -10.63 5.46
N ALA A 260 20.18 -11.65 5.10
CA ALA A 260 20.56 -12.60 4.06
C ALA A 260 20.38 -11.96 2.68
N PRO A 261 21.28 -12.21 1.70
CA PRO A 261 21.04 -11.82 0.32
C PRO A 261 19.66 -12.29 -0.13
N ALA A 262 18.89 -11.43 -0.78
CA ALA A 262 17.61 -11.79 -1.36
C ALA A 262 17.78 -12.17 -2.83
N ASP A 263 17.12 -13.27 -3.23
CA ASP A 263 17.25 -13.78 -4.60
C ASP A 263 16.71 -12.74 -5.60
N GLY A 264 17.55 -12.42 -6.60
CA GLY A 264 17.23 -11.55 -7.72
C GLY A 264 17.27 -10.06 -7.41
N VAL A 265 17.69 -9.63 -6.19
CA VAL A 265 17.80 -8.20 -5.87
C VAL A 265 19.11 -7.90 -5.13
N ASP A 266 19.69 -6.73 -5.37
CA ASP A 266 20.87 -6.25 -4.66
C ASP A 266 20.48 -5.68 -3.29
N ALA A 267 19.97 -6.55 -2.43
CA ALA A 267 19.59 -6.23 -1.07
C ALA A 267 19.69 -7.45 -0.15
N GLY A 268 19.77 -7.18 1.14
CA GLY A 268 19.61 -8.18 2.20
C GLY A 268 18.22 -8.09 2.81
N VAL A 269 17.58 -9.22 3.06
CA VAL A 269 16.26 -9.31 3.67
C VAL A 269 16.28 -10.29 4.83
N ARG A 270 15.57 -9.98 5.90
CA ARG A 270 15.31 -10.87 7.02
C ARG A 270 13.93 -10.64 7.58
N THR A 271 13.15 -11.69 7.71
CA THR A 271 11.87 -11.67 8.43
C THR A 271 12.03 -12.35 9.78
N GLN A 272 11.68 -11.62 10.84
CA GLN A 272 11.71 -12.07 12.23
C GLN A 272 10.28 -12.19 12.75
N THR A 273 9.95 -13.34 13.38
CA THR A 273 8.71 -13.47 14.14
C THR A 273 8.84 -12.69 15.44
N ILE A 274 7.88 -11.83 15.73
CA ILE A 274 7.83 -11.07 16.98
C ILE A 274 6.84 -11.76 17.91
N THR A 275 7.34 -12.27 19.02
CA THR A 275 6.54 -13.06 19.98
C THR A 275 6.02 -12.23 21.17
N ARG A 276 6.62 -11.08 21.41
CA ARG A 276 6.20 -10.13 22.44
C ARG A 276 5.36 -9.03 21.80
N HIS A 277 4.28 -8.61 22.45
CA HIS A 277 3.50 -7.46 22.04
C HIS A 277 4.02 -6.17 22.67
N GLY A 278 3.72 -5.05 22.08
CA GLY A 278 4.07 -3.73 22.58
C GLY A 278 5.19 -3.05 21.80
N ALA A 279 5.95 -2.20 22.48
CA ALA A 279 7.00 -1.43 21.85
C ALA A 279 8.27 -2.26 21.65
N HIS A 280 8.86 -2.11 20.48
CA HIS A 280 10.13 -2.72 20.07
C HIS A 280 11.06 -1.67 19.52
N ARG A 281 12.36 -1.86 19.72
CA ARG A 281 13.39 -1.03 19.10
C ARG A 281 14.34 -1.92 18.30
N VAL A 282 14.64 -1.48 17.08
CA VAL A 282 15.65 -2.17 16.24
C VAL A 282 16.67 -1.14 15.76
N ILE A 283 17.94 -1.50 15.85
CA ILE A 283 19.07 -0.66 15.41
C ILE A 283 20.00 -1.46 14.51
N SER A 284 20.67 -0.78 13.61
CA SER A 284 21.81 -1.33 12.88
C SER A 284 23.08 -1.19 13.71
N VAL A 285 23.82 -2.26 13.89
CA VAL A 285 25.05 -2.27 14.74
C VAL A 285 26.15 -1.37 14.15
N ASP A 286 26.24 -1.29 12.83
CA ASP A 286 27.22 -0.47 12.12
C ASP A 286 26.68 0.88 11.64
N GLY A 287 25.43 1.21 11.98
CA GLY A 287 24.75 2.41 11.54
C GLY A 287 24.26 2.38 10.08
N SER A 288 24.40 1.27 9.38
CA SER A 288 23.88 1.11 8.01
C SER A 288 22.37 1.33 7.97
N PRO A 289 21.84 2.11 7.02
CA PRO A 289 20.40 2.33 6.91
C PRO A 289 19.68 1.07 6.45
N PHE A 290 18.46 0.87 6.95
CA PHE A 290 17.56 -0.23 6.59
C PHE A 290 16.11 0.21 6.68
N ALA A 291 15.17 -0.57 6.14
CA ALA A 291 13.73 -0.40 6.30
C ALA A 291 13.14 -1.48 7.20
N VAL A 292 12.00 -1.18 7.81
CA VAL A 292 11.19 -2.11 8.58
C VAL A 292 9.79 -2.14 8.01
N GLN A 293 9.30 -3.32 7.70
CA GLN A 293 7.90 -3.58 7.35
C GLN A 293 7.30 -4.54 8.37
N LEU A 294 6.12 -4.21 8.88
CA LEU A 294 5.40 -5.06 9.81
C LEU A 294 4.23 -5.73 9.10
N SER A 295 4.01 -6.99 9.41
CA SER A 295 2.82 -7.73 8.98
C SER A 295 2.31 -8.61 10.11
N GLY A 296 1.00 -8.84 10.14
CA GLY A 296 0.37 -9.69 11.14
C GLY A 296 -0.66 -10.62 10.50
N SER A 297 -0.90 -11.76 11.13
CA SER A 297 -2.00 -12.65 10.77
C SER A 297 -2.84 -12.97 11.99
N GLY A 298 -4.17 -12.98 11.82
CA GLY A 298 -5.13 -13.37 12.85
C GLY A 298 -5.02 -14.86 13.19
N VAL A 299 -5.64 -15.27 14.30
CA VAL A 299 -5.92 -16.68 14.59
C VAL A 299 -7.14 -17.08 13.78
N GLU A 300 -7.03 -18.22 13.12
CA GLU A 300 -8.18 -18.95 12.67
C GLU A 300 -9.04 -19.34 13.88
N GLN A 301 -10.06 -18.56 14.21
CA GLN A 301 -11.14 -19.07 15.05
C GLN A 301 -12.05 -19.89 14.15
N ASP A 302 -12.22 -21.17 14.52
CA ASP A 302 -13.12 -22.12 13.87
C ASP A 302 -14.32 -21.44 13.20
N MET A 303 -14.33 -21.44 11.87
CA MET A 303 -15.53 -21.08 11.11
C MET A 303 -16.60 -22.15 11.38
N ARG A 304 -17.30 -22.05 12.48
CA ARG A 304 -18.58 -22.73 12.65
C ARG A 304 -19.60 -22.04 11.75
N PRO A 305 -20.48 -22.77 11.07
CA PRO A 305 -21.42 -22.22 10.08
C PRO A 305 -22.46 -21.22 10.62
N THR A 306 -22.34 -20.79 11.86
CA THR A 306 -23.36 -19.95 12.55
C THR A 306 -22.82 -18.61 13.08
N ALA A 307 -21.55 -18.28 12.83
CA ALA A 307 -21.00 -16.97 13.19
C ALA A 307 -20.82 -16.09 11.94
N PRO A 308 -21.12 -14.79 12.01
CA PRO A 308 -20.72 -13.88 10.93
C PRO A 308 -19.20 -13.96 10.73
N PRO A 309 -18.68 -13.77 9.51
CA PRO A 309 -17.25 -13.89 9.22
C PRO A 309 -16.48 -12.97 10.16
N SER A 310 -15.68 -13.57 11.02
CA SER A 310 -14.72 -12.82 11.82
C SER A 310 -13.66 -12.27 10.87
N ARG A 311 -13.47 -10.97 10.88
CA ARG A 311 -12.46 -10.26 10.08
C ARG A 311 -11.09 -10.85 10.38
N CYS A 312 -10.43 -11.39 9.37
CA CYS A 312 -9.00 -11.61 9.41
C CYS A 312 -8.34 -10.29 9.06
N ASP A 313 -8.04 -9.47 10.05
CA ASP A 313 -7.36 -8.20 9.85
C ASP A 313 -5.87 -8.49 9.59
N CYS A 314 -5.45 -8.48 8.34
CA CYS A 314 -4.04 -8.34 8.01
C CYS A 314 -3.71 -6.85 7.99
N MET A 315 -2.91 -6.40 8.94
CA MET A 315 -2.47 -5.01 9.03
C MET A 315 -1.01 -4.93 8.58
N ALA A 316 -0.73 -4.17 7.54
CA ALA A 316 0.62 -3.73 7.22
C ALA A 316 0.83 -2.36 7.86
N ILE A 317 1.74 -2.27 8.83
CA ILE A 317 2.07 -1.01 9.50
C ILE A 317 3.50 -0.63 9.11
N GLN A 318 3.64 0.53 8.49
CA GLN A 318 4.93 1.21 8.39
C GLN A 318 5.05 2.22 9.52
N THR A 319 6.11 2.10 10.30
CA THR A 319 6.40 3.12 11.31
C THR A 319 7.16 4.26 10.67
N ARG A 320 6.56 5.44 10.65
CA ARG A 320 7.25 6.71 10.45
C ARG A 320 7.47 7.31 11.82
N THR A 321 8.73 7.56 12.15
CA THR A 321 9.06 8.46 13.25
C THR A 321 9.39 9.81 12.65
N GLY A 322 8.69 10.87 13.09
CA GLY A 322 8.93 12.26 12.72
C GLY A 322 10.32 12.75 13.11
#